data_3ef9e64951338b7b2d8063c34b8e8d55
#
_entry.id   3ef9e64951338b7b2d8063c34b8e8d55
#
_cell.length_a   1.000
_cell.length_b   1.000
_cell.length_c   1.000
_cell.angle_alpha   90.00
_cell.angle_beta   90.00
_cell.angle_gamma   90.00
#
_symmetry.space_group_name_H-M   'P 1'
#
loop_
_entity.id
_entity.type
_entity.pdbx_description
1 polymer ?
#
loop_
_entity_poly.entity_id
_entity_poly.type
_entity_poly.pdbx_seq_one_letter_code
_entity_poly.pdbx_strand_id
1 'polypeptide(L)'
;MVDFTIYHEAKSKYAYIYDKDTVHLRLFTSKDKVNSIQVLYGDPFNYSHNSNNENKWEWVNEGNESTLMTKEYELENVDYYFISLKPRYKRMKYAFIVNNRYLYGSREIVDLDSYPNQRYNLFNFFNYPYLNQEDVFSAPKWIEDQIWYSIFPERFSNGDSSINPSNTLKWNDTLKYSNEQRFGGDLEGIIQKLPYLKSVGFTGIYMTPIFESDTAHKYDVIDYFKIDKAFGDNDKFKELVDSAHKLGLKVMLDAVFNHCAFRHPFFIDVIKKGNKSKYYDCFHIIDHSKPVVHFPINEDFTIDRTKIKDIFKNHDSLNYRTFAFTPFMPKLNTNNPIMKEHLLKAARFWIDEYDIDGWRLDVSNEVGHQFWRDFRSTVKSAKIDTYIVGENWDNSNPWLQGDQYDGVMNYEILFPIWNYFGRNIDGPNYTSTEFKYKINKVLVDYPKNVLRSLYNLVDSHDTTRILEICGNNTNLVQLPYLFLFSFPGAPSIYYGGEVGLSGKHDPDNRRCMIWDEDLQNKDIFNHIKTLIKLRNKYKAFKSTEFEWLDVNDELEYIIYKKSDLIFIINNSELTRKIELPIMLQNSTFTNIYNNEELNFKKELSLNKYSFYILKK
;
A
#
# COMPACT_ATOMS: atom_id res chain seq x y z
N MET A 1 -36.29 -19.65 -9.73
CA MET A 1 -35.48 -18.67 -8.98
C MET A 1 -34.08 -19.27 -8.89
N VAL A 2 -33.02 -18.51 -9.18
CA VAL A 2 -31.64 -18.99 -9.03
C VAL A 2 -31.33 -19.16 -7.54
N ASP A 3 -30.53 -20.17 -7.19
CA ASP A 3 -30.13 -20.50 -5.82
C ASP A 3 -28.71 -20.06 -5.48
N PHE A 4 -28.16 -19.15 -6.28
CA PHE A 4 -26.83 -18.56 -6.10
C PHE A 4 -26.87 -17.03 -6.21
N THR A 5 -25.96 -16.37 -5.52
CA THR A 5 -25.66 -14.95 -5.73
C THR A 5 -24.57 -14.83 -6.78
N ILE A 6 -24.66 -13.81 -7.64
CA ILE A 6 -23.62 -13.44 -8.58
C ILE A 6 -23.51 -11.93 -8.65
N TYR A 7 -22.29 -11.40 -8.75
CA TYR A 7 -22.07 -9.97 -8.89
C TYR A 7 -20.88 -9.67 -9.81
N HIS A 8 -21.13 -8.69 -10.65
CA HIS A 8 -20.17 -8.08 -11.55
C HIS A 8 -20.53 -6.61 -11.78
N GLU A 9 -19.52 -5.76 -11.98
CA GLU A 9 -19.67 -4.35 -12.30
C GLU A 9 -18.71 -3.95 -13.41
N ALA A 10 -19.24 -3.37 -14.47
CA ALA A 10 -18.42 -2.86 -15.57
C ALA A 10 -17.63 -1.62 -15.15
N LYS A 11 -16.42 -1.45 -15.68
CA LYS A 11 -15.50 -0.33 -15.38
C LYS A 11 -15.22 -0.15 -13.88
N SER A 12 -14.84 -1.23 -13.25
CA SER A 12 -14.48 -1.29 -11.83
C SER A 12 -13.34 -2.29 -11.64
N LYS A 13 -13.03 -2.65 -10.40
CA LYS A 13 -12.12 -3.76 -10.09
C LYS A 13 -12.54 -5.12 -10.68
N TYR A 14 -13.80 -5.22 -11.14
CA TYR A 14 -14.34 -6.42 -11.81
C TYR A 14 -14.19 -6.38 -13.33
N ALA A 15 -14.02 -5.20 -13.94
CA ALA A 15 -13.78 -5.04 -15.37
C ALA A 15 -12.87 -3.84 -15.62
N TYR A 16 -11.61 -4.08 -15.94
CA TYR A 16 -10.60 -3.05 -16.13
C TYR A 16 -9.66 -3.34 -17.29
N ILE A 17 -9.09 -2.29 -17.86
CA ILE A 17 -8.03 -2.39 -18.85
C ILE A 17 -6.73 -2.76 -18.14
N TYR A 18 -6.14 -3.89 -18.53
CA TYR A 18 -4.86 -4.34 -18.01
C TYR A 18 -3.68 -3.75 -18.78
N ASP A 19 -3.80 -3.76 -20.10
CA ASP A 19 -2.90 -3.10 -21.04
C ASP A 19 -3.72 -2.59 -22.25
N LYS A 20 -3.06 -1.95 -23.21
CA LYS A 20 -3.70 -1.31 -24.38
C LYS A 20 -4.60 -2.24 -25.22
N ASP A 21 -4.49 -3.55 -25.08
CA ASP A 21 -5.19 -4.56 -25.90
C ASP A 21 -5.97 -5.56 -25.03
N THR A 22 -5.81 -5.52 -23.71
CA THR A 22 -6.29 -6.57 -22.80
C THR A 22 -7.26 -6.01 -21.78
N VAL A 23 -8.43 -6.64 -21.64
CA VAL A 23 -9.39 -6.42 -20.57
C VAL A 23 -9.38 -7.62 -19.62
N HIS A 24 -9.34 -7.35 -18.34
CA HIS A 24 -9.57 -8.33 -17.31
C HIS A 24 -11.01 -8.25 -16.82
N LEU A 25 -11.68 -9.41 -16.74
CA LEU A 25 -13.00 -9.54 -16.14
C LEU A 25 -12.92 -10.42 -14.91
N ARG A 26 -13.59 -9.98 -13.85
CA ARG A 26 -13.84 -10.72 -12.61
C ARG A 26 -15.31 -10.71 -12.28
N LEU A 27 -15.77 -11.71 -11.58
CA LEU A 27 -17.06 -11.72 -10.89
C LEU A 27 -16.94 -12.60 -9.66
N PHE A 28 -17.89 -12.46 -8.73
CA PHE A 28 -17.98 -13.44 -7.64
C PHE A 28 -19.36 -14.08 -7.60
N THR A 29 -19.40 -15.27 -7.02
CA THR A 29 -20.61 -16.04 -6.77
C THR A 29 -20.66 -16.53 -5.32
N SER A 30 -21.81 -16.99 -4.86
CA SER A 30 -21.90 -17.77 -3.61
C SER A 30 -20.94 -18.95 -3.69
N LYS A 31 -20.22 -19.20 -2.60
CA LYS A 31 -19.22 -20.27 -2.49
C LYS A 31 -19.82 -21.64 -2.83
N ASP A 32 -19.14 -22.41 -3.67
CA ASP A 32 -19.47 -23.78 -4.06
C ASP A 32 -20.86 -23.98 -4.68
N LYS A 33 -21.50 -22.90 -5.19
CA LYS A 33 -22.84 -22.95 -5.84
C LYS A 33 -22.78 -22.92 -7.36
N VAL A 34 -21.64 -22.55 -7.93
CA VAL A 34 -21.46 -22.42 -9.38
C VAL A 34 -20.33 -23.32 -9.85
N ASN A 35 -20.63 -24.18 -10.83
CA ASN A 35 -19.69 -25.14 -11.37
C ASN A 35 -18.91 -24.61 -12.58
N SER A 36 -19.54 -23.73 -13.37
CA SER A 36 -18.92 -23.17 -14.57
C SER A 36 -19.46 -21.79 -14.90
N ILE A 37 -18.57 -20.94 -15.41
CA ILE A 37 -18.92 -19.63 -15.96
C ILE A 37 -18.24 -19.48 -17.30
N GLN A 38 -19.01 -19.15 -18.33
CA GLN A 38 -18.55 -18.82 -19.67
C GLN A 38 -18.78 -17.33 -19.94
N VAL A 39 -17.94 -16.72 -20.75
CA VAL A 39 -18.11 -15.34 -21.21
C VAL A 39 -18.53 -15.35 -22.68
N LEU A 40 -19.66 -14.72 -22.96
CA LEU A 40 -20.05 -14.30 -24.32
C LEU A 40 -19.55 -12.87 -24.51
N TYR A 41 -18.76 -12.60 -25.54
CA TYR A 41 -18.27 -11.25 -25.81
C TYR A 41 -18.04 -11.00 -27.30
N GLY A 42 -18.11 -9.76 -27.73
CA GLY A 42 -17.83 -9.36 -29.10
C GLY A 42 -18.13 -7.89 -29.35
N ASP A 43 -17.70 -7.39 -30.49
CA ASP A 43 -18.00 -6.02 -30.91
C ASP A 43 -19.51 -5.81 -31.07
N PRO A 44 -20.12 -4.75 -30.48
CA PRO A 44 -21.55 -4.52 -30.55
C PRO A 44 -22.09 -4.31 -31.98
N PHE A 45 -21.23 -4.03 -32.94
CA PHE A 45 -21.59 -3.77 -34.33
C PHE A 45 -21.15 -4.84 -35.31
N ASN A 46 -20.54 -5.93 -34.82
CA ASN A 46 -20.08 -7.03 -35.67
C ASN A 46 -21.18 -8.07 -35.84
N TYR A 47 -21.81 -8.05 -37.01
CA TYR A 47 -22.84 -9.01 -37.41
C TYR A 47 -22.41 -9.76 -38.66
N SER A 48 -22.71 -11.04 -38.73
CA SER A 48 -22.57 -11.87 -39.91
C SER A 48 -23.93 -12.22 -40.51
N HIS A 49 -23.98 -12.36 -41.82
CA HIS A 49 -25.15 -12.83 -42.52
C HIS A 49 -25.30 -14.34 -42.32
N ASN A 50 -26.47 -14.78 -41.91
CA ASN A 50 -26.73 -16.21 -41.75
C ASN A 50 -26.96 -16.84 -43.13
N SER A 51 -26.04 -17.69 -43.60
CA SER A 51 -26.11 -18.36 -44.91
C SER A 51 -27.29 -19.29 -45.08
N ASN A 52 -27.92 -19.74 -43.99
CA ASN A 52 -29.11 -20.59 -44.00
C ASN A 52 -30.42 -19.79 -43.96
N ASN A 53 -30.38 -18.48 -43.81
CA ASN A 53 -31.54 -17.60 -43.78
C ASN A 53 -31.11 -16.21 -44.31
N GLU A 54 -31.32 -15.98 -45.60
CA GLU A 54 -30.85 -14.83 -46.37
C GLU A 54 -31.21 -13.44 -45.83
N ASN A 55 -32.15 -13.35 -44.89
CA ASN A 55 -32.64 -12.10 -44.32
C ASN A 55 -32.27 -11.93 -42.85
N LYS A 56 -31.44 -12.82 -42.26
CA LYS A 56 -31.13 -12.75 -40.81
C LYS A 56 -29.67 -12.42 -40.57
N TRP A 57 -29.45 -11.29 -39.93
CA TRP A 57 -28.16 -10.90 -39.39
C TRP A 57 -28.01 -11.41 -37.96
N GLU A 58 -26.91 -12.07 -37.67
CA GLU A 58 -26.61 -12.59 -36.34
C GLU A 58 -25.36 -11.91 -35.78
N TRP A 59 -25.44 -11.53 -34.51
CA TRP A 59 -24.28 -10.96 -33.82
C TRP A 59 -23.18 -12.01 -33.67
N VAL A 60 -21.92 -11.58 -33.94
CA VAL A 60 -20.75 -12.45 -33.89
C VAL A 60 -20.16 -12.45 -32.49
N ASN A 61 -20.31 -13.59 -31.80
CA ASN A 61 -19.58 -13.86 -30.56
C ASN A 61 -18.10 -14.15 -30.91
N GLU A 62 -17.17 -13.38 -30.35
CA GLU A 62 -15.73 -13.58 -30.51
C GLU A 62 -15.19 -14.72 -29.62
N GLY A 63 -15.93 -15.03 -28.54
CA GLY A 63 -15.61 -16.13 -27.65
C GLY A 63 -15.95 -17.48 -28.27
N ASN A 64 -15.10 -18.46 -28.07
CA ASN A 64 -15.41 -19.85 -28.37
C ASN A 64 -16.35 -20.43 -27.30
N GLU A 65 -17.00 -21.57 -27.57
CA GLU A 65 -17.75 -22.33 -26.55
C GLU A 65 -16.91 -22.71 -25.32
N SER A 66 -15.57 -22.66 -25.45
CA SER A 66 -14.57 -22.94 -24.42
C SER A 66 -14.04 -21.70 -23.69
N THR A 67 -14.64 -20.52 -23.88
CA THR A 67 -14.23 -19.28 -23.17
C THR A 67 -14.73 -19.32 -21.73
N LEU A 68 -14.10 -20.20 -20.94
CA LEU A 68 -14.40 -20.41 -19.54
C LEU A 68 -13.62 -19.44 -18.66
N MET A 69 -14.25 -18.93 -17.62
CA MET A 69 -13.55 -18.28 -16.52
C MET A 69 -12.95 -19.32 -15.59
N THR A 70 -11.78 -19.02 -15.04
CA THR A 70 -11.16 -19.85 -14.00
C THR A 70 -11.55 -19.34 -12.61
N LYS A 71 -11.82 -20.24 -11.67
CA LYS A 71 -11.92 -19.89 -10.25
C LYS A 71 -10.53 -19.45 -9.80
N GLU A 72 -10.37 -18.15 -9.54
CA GLU A 72 -9.07 -17.54 -9.22
C GLU A 72 -8.82 -17.57 -7.71
N TYR A 73 -9.80 -17.14 -6.93
CA TYR A 73 -9.72 -17.09 -5.48
C TYR A 73 -11.04 -17.45 -4.81
N GLU A 74 -10.95 -17.93 -3.60
CA GLU A 74 -12.10 -18.11 -2.71
C GLU A 74 -11.93 -17.29 -1.44
N LEU A 75 -13.04 -16.81 -0.89
CA LEU A 75 -13.16 -16.22 0.42
C LEU A 75 -14.07 -17.09 1.31
N GLU A 76 -14.44 -16.57 2.47
CA GLU A 76 -15.28 -17.30 3.43
C GLU A 76 -16.61 -17.78 2.80
N ASN A 77 -17.30 -16.89 2.05
CA ASN A 77 -18.66 -17.12 1.55
C ASN A 77 -18.81 -16.97 0.04
N VAL A 78 -17.75 -16.65 -0.68
CA VAL A 78 -17.78 -16.37 -2.12
C VAL A 78 -16.60 -16.94 -2.87
N ASP A 79 -16.84 -17.27 -4.14
CA ASP A 79 -15.84 -17.67 -5.11
C ASP A 79 -15.65 -16.58 -6.15
N TYR A 80 -14.40 -16.22 -6.44
CA TYR A 80 -14.04 -15.26 -7.49
C TYR A 80 -13.57 -15.98 -8.74
N TYR A 81 -14.13 -15.56 -9.87
CA TYR A 81 -13.77 -16.05 -11.20
C TYR A 81 -13.11 -14.96 -12.01
N PHE A 82 -12.15 -15.34 -12.84
CA PHE A 82 -11.30 -14.43 -13.61
C PHE A 82 -11.13 -14.90 -15.04
N ILE A 83 -11.03 -13.94 -15.96
CA ILE A 83 -10.59 -14.16 -17.33
C ILE A 83 -9.88 -12.92 -17.88
N SER A 84 -8.90 -13.14 -18.76
CA SER A 84 -8.20 -12.13 -19.54
C SER A 84 -8.63 -12.23 -21.01
N LEU A 85 -9.13 -11.15 -21.60
CA LEU A 85 -9.66 -11.11 -22.96
C LEU A 85 -8.92 -10.06 -23.80
N LYS A 86 -8.78 -10.35 -25.11
CA LYS A 86 -8.26 -9.41 -26.12
C LYS A 86 -9.31 -9.18 -27.20
N PRO A 87 -10.26 -8.25 -27.00
CA PRO A 87 -11.29 -7.98 -27.98
C PRO A 87 -10.70 -7.52 -29.32
N ARG A 88 -11.09 -8.16 -30.42
CA ARG A 88 -10.56 -7.91 -31.76
C ARG A 88 -10.64 -6.44 -32.19
N TYR A 89 -11.74 -5.78 -31.84
CA TYR A 89 -12.02 -4.40 -32.21
C TYR A 89 -11.84 -3.41 -31.05
N LYS A 90 -11.12 -3.81 -29.97
CA LYS A 90 -10.82 -2.99 -28.79
C LYS A 90 -12.03 -2.42 -28.03
N ARG A 91 -13.21 -2.98 -28.24
CA ARG A 91 -14.46 -2.68 -27.52
C ARG A 91 -15.30 -3.93 -27.50
N MET A 92 -16.18 -4.06 -26.52
CA MET A 92 -17.03 -5.24 -26.45
C MET A 92 -18.33 -5.01 -25.68
N LYS A 93 -19.35 -5.73 -26.10
CA LYS A 93 -20.44 -6.15 -25.25
C LYS A 93 -20.15 -7.55 -24.72
N TYR A 94 -20.53 -7.82 -23.47
CA TYR A 94 -20.27 -9.13 -22.87
C TYR A 94 -21.34 -9.49 -21.83
N ALA A 95 -21.54 -10.79 -21.63
CA ALA A 95 -22.41 -11.36 -20.61
C ALA A 95 -21.84 -12.69 -20.14
N PHE A 96 -22.35 -13.22 -19.04
CA PHE A 96 -21.84 -14.46 -18.45
C PHE A 96 -22.90 -15.56 -18.52
N ILE A 97 -22.53 -16.77 -18.92
CA ILE A 97 -23.37 -17.95 -18.82
C ILE A 97 -22.91 -18.76 -17.62
N VAL A 98 -23.82 -18.93 -16.66
CA VAL A 98 -23.61 -19.65 -15.41
C VAL A 98 -24.24 -21.02 -15.50
N ASN A 99 -23.44 -22.07 -15.17
CA ASN A 99 -23.86 -23.47 -15.17
C ASN A 99 -24.49 -23.92 -16.50
N ASN A 100 -24.04 -23.36 -17.64
CA ASN A 100 -24.56 -23.59 -19.00
C ASN A 100 -26.04 -23.26 -19.19
N ARG A 101 -26.69 -22.60 -18.23
CA ARG A 101 -28.13 -22.37 -18.22
C ARG A 101 -28.51 -20.90 -18.04
N TYR A 102 -27.91 -20.18 -17.12
CA TYR A 102 -28.34 -18.84 -16.77
C TYR A 102 -27.48 -17.79 -17.43
N LEU A 103 -28.06 -16.90 -18.23
CA LEU A 103 -27.38 -15.72 -18.76
C LEU A 103 -27.46 -14.58 -17.74
N TYR A 104 -26.32 -14.20 -17.18
CA TYR A 104 -26.18 -13.03 -16.31
C TYR A 104 -25.71 -11.82 -17.12
N GLY A 105 -26.54 -10.83 -17.23
CA GLY A 105 -26.27 -9.57 -17.92
C GLY A 105 -26.41 -8.35 -17.02
N SER A 106 -26.36 -7.17 -17.63
CA SER A 106 -26.39 -5.88 -16.92
C SER A 106 -27.74 -5.53 -16.31
N ARG A 107 -28.82 -6.18 -16.73
CA ARG A 107 -30.18 -5.87 -16.30
C ARG A 107 -30.81 -7.00 -15.49
N GLU A 108 -30.62 -8.23 -15.93
CA GLU A 108 -31.32 -9.39 -15.38
C GLU A 108 -30.53 -10.70 -15.59
N ILE A 109 -30.94 -11.71 -14.83
CA ILE A 109 -30.53 -13.11 -15.03
C ILE A 109 -31.64 -13.81 -15.79
N VAL A 110 -31.34 -14.40 -16.95
CA VAL A 110 -32.31 -15.09 -17.81
C VAL A 110 -32.03 -16.60 -17.82
N ASP A 111 -33.06 -17.40 -17.60
CA ASP A 111 -33.03 -18.86 -17.80
C ASP A 111 -33.09 -19.19 -19.29
N LEU A 112 -31.99 -19.62 -19.87
CA LEU A 112 -31.87 -19.93 -21.29
C LEU A 112 -32.60 -21.21 -21.70
N ASP A 113 -32.93 -22.11 -20.77
CA ASP A 113 -33.79 -23.27 -21.07
C ASP A 113 -35.23 -22.81 -21.36
N SER A 114 -35.68 -21.77 -20.64
CA SER A 114 -37.00 -21.19 -20.85
C SER A 114 -37.05 -20.15 -21.98
N TYR A 115 -35.94 -19.41 -22.17
CA TYR A 115 -35.85 -18.29 -23.12
C TYR A 115 -34.57 -18.35 -23.98
N PRO A 116 -34.35 -19.36 -24.84
CA PRO A 116 -33.09 -19.56 -25.55
C PRO A 116 -32.72 -18.40 -26.49
N ASN A 117 -33.70 -17.69 -27.04
CA ASN A 117 -33.47 -16.53 -27.92
C ASN A 117 -32.85 -15.32 -27.20
N GLN A 118 -32.87 -15.29 -25.86
CA GLN A 118 -32.23 -14.23 -25.08
C GLN A 118 -30.72 -14.34 -25.00
N ARG A 119 -30.12 -15.45 -25.46
CA ARG A 119 -28.68 -15.70 -25.44
C ARG A 119 -27.87 -14.58 -26.11
N TYR A 120 -28.42 -13.96 -27.15
CA TYR A 120 -27.74 -12.88 -27.90
C TYR A 120 -28.50 -11.55 -27.82
N ASN A 121 -29.33 -11.36 -26.78
CA ASN A 121 -29.96 -10.07 -26.53
C ASN A 121 -28.94 -9.06 -25.97
N LEU A 122 -28.27 -8.32 -26.86
CA LEU A 122 -27.24 -7.33 -26.49
C LEU A 122 -27.75 -6.20 -25.59
N PHE A 123 -29.07 -6.01 -25.45
CA PHE A 123 -29.65 -5.03 -24.49
C PHE A 123 -29.43 -5.44 -23.02
N ASN A 124 -29.25 -6.74 -22.79
CA ASN A 124 -28.91 -7.27 -21.44
C ASN A 124 -27.40 -7.45 -21.22
N PHE A 125 -26.55 -7.15 -22.18
CA PHE A 125 -25.11 -7.30 -22.03
C PHE A 125 -24.49 -6.09 -21.34
N PHE A 126 -23.44 -6.32 -20.56
CA PHE A 126 -22.54 -5.29 -20.08
C PHE A 126 -21.82 -4.66 -21.28
N ASN A 127 -21.39 -3.40 -21.12
CA ASN A 127 -20.65 -2.69 -22.15
C ASN A 127 -19.26 -2.32 -21.66
N TYR A 128 -18.25 -2.67 -22.44
CA TYR A 128 -16.91 -2.15 -22.25
C TYR A 128 -16.56 -1.23 -23.44
N PRO A 129 -16.18 0.04 -23.18
CA PRO A 129 -15.92 0.99 -24.24
C PRO A 129 -14.63 0.66 -24.99
N TYR A 130 -14.26 1.52 -25.95
CA TYR A 130 -13.02 1.38 -26.68
C TYR A 130 -11.82 1.47 -25.73
N LEU A 131 -10.84 0.55 -25.91
CA LEU A 131 -9.64 0.47 -25.08
C LEU A 131 -8.63 1.53 -25.51
N ASN A 132 -8.44 2.54 -24.68
CA ASN A 132 -7.43 3.58 -24.86
C ASN A 132 -6.26 3.36 -23.92
N GLN A 133 -5.04 3.66 -24.40
CA GLN A 133 -3.83 3.59 -23.58
C GLN A 133 -3.91 4.52 -22.36
N GLU A 134 -4.60 5.64 -22.49
CA GLU A 134 -4.77 6.64 -21.44
C GLU A 134 -5.60 6.15 -20.25
N ASP A 135 -6.49 5.16 -20.50
CA ASP A 135 -7.33 4.55 -19.46
C ASP A 135 -6.61 3.41 -18.71
N VAL A 136 -5.40 3.03 -19.15
CA VAL A 136 -4.60 2.01 -18.48
C VAL A 136 -3.98 2.59 -17.22
N PHE A 137 -4.29 2.02 -16.06
CA PHE A 137 -3.59 2.38 -14.82
C PHE A 137 -2.08 2.21 -15.00
N SER A 138 -1.32 3.28 -14.77
CA SER A 138 0.12 3.30 -14.96
C SER A 138 0.81 4.00 -13.79
N ALA A 139 1.59 3.24 -13.04
CA ALA A 139 2.57 3.74 -12.09
C ALA A 139 3.96 3.79 -12.76
N PRO A 140 4.93 4.53 -12.19
CA PRO A 140 6.32 4.50 -12.67
C PRO A 140 6.87 3.08 -12.70
N LYS A 141 7.46 2.67 -13.82
CA LYS A 141 7.93 1.28 -14.02
C LYS A 141 8.97 0.84 -12.99
N TRP A 142 9.80 1.77 -12.51
CA TRP A 142 10.86 1.48 -11.55
C TRP A 142 10.32 1.00 -10.19
N ILE A 143 9.02 1.22 -9.88
CA ILE A 143 8.39 0.76 -8.63
C ILE A 143 8.38 -0.77 -8.51
N GLU A 144 8.27 -1.51 -9.61
CA GLU A 144 8.27 -2.99 -9.57
C GLU A 144 9.60 -3.54 -9.00
N ASP A 145 10.69 -2.79 -9.16
CA ASP A 145 12.02 -3.16 -8.68
C ASP A 145 12.37 -2.53 -7.33
N GLN A 146 11.46 -1.72 -6.77
CA GLN A 146 11.74 -0.95 -5.56
C GLN A 146 11.70 -1.81 -4.30
N ILE A 147 12.63 -1.52 -3.40
CA ILE A 147 12.69 -2.00 -2.02
C ILE A 147 13.00 -0.79 -1.16
N TRP A 148 11.97 -0.35 -0.42
CA TRP A 148 12.04 0.87 0.35
C TRP A 148 12.67 0.66 1.74
N TYR A 149 13.35 1.70 2.22
CA TYR A 149 13.75 1.83 3.60
C TYR A 149 13.08 3.08 4.19
N SER A 150 12.22 2.89 5.18
CA SER A 150 11.45 3.96 5.81
C SER A 150 12.22 4.52 7.00
N ILE A 151 12.49 5.83 6.98
CA ILE A 151 13.32 6.53 7.97
C ILE A 151 12.48 7.51 8.78
N PHE A 152 12.64 7.48 10.10
CA PHE A 152 12.25 8.55 11.01
C PHE A 152 13.52 9.37 11.33
N PRO A 153 13.75 10.52 10.66
CA PRO A 153 15.06 11.19 10.62
C PRO A 153 15.63 11.47 12.00
N GLU A 154 14.81 11.99 12.92
CA GLU A 154 15.20 12.37 14.28
C GLU A 154 15.79 11.22 15.12
N ARG A 155 15.49 9.95 14.73
CA ARG A 155 15.88 8.73 15.46
C ARG A 155 16.81 7.83 14.65
N PHE A 156 17.24 8.25 13.45
CA PHE A 156 18.02 7.40 12.56
C PHE A 156 19.52 7.54 12.78
N SER A 157 20.09 8.75 12.65
CA SER A 157 21.53 9.00 12.85
C SER A 157 21.79 10.48 13.05
N ASN A 158 22.55 10.83 14.11
CA ASN A 158 23.04 12.18 14.35
C ASN A 158 24.38 12.36 13.63
N GLY A 159 24.40 13.13 12.56
CA GLY A 159 25.58 13.36 11.72
C GLY A 159 26.29 14.68 12.02
N ASP A 160 25.52 15.71 12.39
CA ASP A 160 26.02 17.04 12.73
C ASP A 160 25.49 17.53 14.09
N SER A 161 26.24 17.25 15.15
CA SER A 161 25.85 17.65 16.50
C SER A 161 25.84 19.16 16.72
N SER A 162 26.37 19.98 15.80
CA SER A 162 26.38 21.45 15.94
C SER A 162 25.01 22.08 15.73
N ILE A 163 24.11 21.39 15.00
CA ILE A 163 22.73 21.86 14.75
C ILE A 163 21.72 21.30 15.76
N ASN A 164 22.18 20.48 16.71
CA ASN A 164 21.29 19.88 17.69
C ASN A 164 20.55 20.93 18.52
N PRO A 165 19.23 20.80 18.72
CA PRO A 165 18.48 21.59 19.70
C PRO A 165 19.10 21.46 21.09
N SER A 166 19.02 22.51 21.91
CA SER A 166 19.63 22.57 23.25
C SER A 166 19.13 21.49 24.22
N ASN A 167 17.96 20.91 23.97
CA ASN A 167 17.35 19.84 24.76
C ASN A 167 17.59 18.45 24.19
N THR A 168 18.56 18.29 23.28
CA THR A 168 18.91 17.00 22.68
C THR A 168 19.51 16.08 23.73
N LEU A 169 18.94 14.88 23.85
CA LEU A 169 19.42 13.80 24.72
C LEU A 169 20.59 13.08 24.04
N LYS A 170 21.41 12.42 24.87
CA LYS A 170 22.42 11.51 24.35
C LYS A 170 21.74 10.35 23.60
N TRP A 171 22.36 9.90 22.50
CA TRP A 171 21.80 8.86 21.65
C TRP A 171 21.41 7.61 22.44
N ASN A 172 20.15 7.20 22.31
CA ASN A 172 19.57 6.05 22.99
C ASN A 172 19.56 6.09 24.54
N ASP A 173 19.76 7.26 25.13
CA ASP A 173 19.85 7.44 26.61
C ASP A 173 18.46 7.75 27.19
N THR A 174 17.57 6.76 27.14
CA THR A 174 16.24 6.84 27.77
C THR A 174 15.69 5.45 28.06
N LEU A 175 14.98 5.32 29.20
CA LEU A 175 14.21 4.11 29.53
C LEU A 175 12.81 4.13 28.95
N LYS A 176 12.30 5.32 28.58
CA LYS A 176 10.95 5.50 28.04
C LYS A 176 10.97 6.61 26.98
N TYR A 177 10.64 6.24 25.76
CA TYR A 177 10.52 7.18 24.66
C TYR A 177 9.27 8.05 24.75
N SER A 178 9.38 9.30 24.31
CA SER A 178 8.27 10.26 24.17
C SER A 178 8.40 11.07 22.88
N ASN A 179 7.30 11.69 22.45
CA ASN A 179 7.27 12.52 21.24
C ASN A 179 7.95 13.90 21.44
N GLU A 180 8.20 14.31 22.68
CA GLU A 180 8.90 15.56 23.03
C GLU A 180 10.42 15.40 23.04
N GLN A 181 10.93 14.16 23.20
CA GLN A 181 12.36 13.89 23.26
C GLN A 181 13.01 14.05 21.88
N ARG A 182 14.21 14.61 21.89
CA ARG A 182 15.07 14.77 20.71
C ARG A 182 16.41 14.08 20.94
N PHE A 183 16.90 13.38 19.90
CA PHE A 183 18.18 12.68 19.94
C PHE A 183 19.12 13.19 18.85
N GLY A 184 18.69 14.16 18.04
CA GLY A 184 19.52 14.88 17.10
C GLY A 184 19.79 14.15 15.79
N GLY A 185 18.96 13.18 15.40
CA GLY A 185 19.06 12.62 14.05
C GLY A 185 18.77 13.69 13.00
N ASP A 186 19.55 13.69 11.90
CA ASP A 186 19.59 14.76 10.91
C ASP A 186 19.87 14.26 9.48
N LEU A 187 19.84 15.15 8.49
CA LEU A 187 20.11 14.81 7.09
C LEU A 187 21.57 14.41 6.86
N GLU A 188 22.52 15.01 7.57
CA GLU A 188 23.93 14.61 7.50
C GLU A 188 24.12 13.17 7.95
N GLY A 189 23.46 12.77 9.05
CA GLY A 189 23.47 11.40 9.52
C GLY A 189 22.88 10.43 8.51
N ILE A 190 21.83 10.83 7.78
CA ILE A 190 21.26 10.01 6.70
C ILE A 190 22.28 9.89 5.56
N ILE A 191 22.89 11.00 5.11
CA ILE A 191 23.90 11.00 4.05
C ILE A 191 25.03 10.01 4.38
N GLN A 192 25.57 10.08 5.59
CA GLN A 192 26.64 9.19 6.06
C GLN A 192 26.23 7.70 6.04
N LYS A 193 24.93 7.39 6.13
CA LYS A 193 24.42 6.02 6.17
C LYS A 193 23.87 5.52 4.82
N LEU A 194 23.79 6.34 3.77
CA LEU A 194 23.39 5.90 2.44
C LEU A 194 24.24 4.74 1.89
N PRO A 195 25.59 4.71 2.06
CA PRO A 195 26.39 3.56 1.64
C PRO A 195 26.02 2.26 2.35
N TYR A 196 25.66 2.31 3.64
CA TYR A 196 25.14 1.15 4.38
C TYR A 196 23.87 0.64 3.74
N LEU A 197 22.87 1.51 3.53
CA LEU A 197 21.58 1.12 2.92
C LEU A 197 21.78 0.48 1.55
N LYS A 198 22.66 1.06 0.72
CA LYS A 198 23.03 0.48 -0.57
C LYS A 198 23.69 -0.88 -0.45
N SER A 199 24.56 -1.08 0.53
CA SER A 199 25.28 -2.35 0.76
C SER A 199 24.36 -3.49 1.21
N VAL A 200 23.28 -3.16 1.93
CA VAL A 200 22.22 -4.10 2.29
C VAL A 200 21.40 -4.47 1.05
N GLY A 201 21.21 -3.53 0.12
CA GLY A 201 20.53 -3.74 -1.15
C GLY A 201 19.24 -2.97 -1.31
N PHE A 202 18.92 -2.03 -0.41
CA PHE A 202 17.79 -1.10 -0.58
C PHE A 202 17.96 -0.27 -1.84
N THR A 203 16.83 0.13 -2.45
CA THR A 203 16.82 0.87 -3.72
C THR A 203 16.22 2.26 -3.58
N GLY A 204 15.67 2.60 -2.42
CA GLY A 204 15.18 3.94 -2.11
C GLY A 204 14.90 4.13 -0.64
N ILE A 205 14.81 5.40 -0.26
CA ILE A 205 14.46 5.85 1.08
C ILE A 205 13.14 6.62 1.05
N TYR A 206 12.31 6.38 2.04
CA TYR A 206 11.19 7.22 2.40
C TYR A 206 11.48 7.87 3.75
N MET A 207 11.34 9.16 3.84
CA MET A 207 11.53 9.92 5.08
C MET A 207 10.18 10.45 5.58
N THR A 208 9.86 10.24 6.89
CA THR A 208 8.79 10.98 7.54
C THR A 208 9.08 12.48 7.44
N PRO A 209 8.12 13.39 7.75
CA PRO A 209 8.27 14.80 7.40
C PRO A 209 9.58 15.42 7.89
N ILE A 210 10.15 16.30 7.04
CA ILE A 210 11.43 16.98 7.30
C ILE A 210 11.32 18.51 7.26
N PHE A 211 10.10 19.04 7.01
CA PHE A 211 9.87 20.47 6.88
C PHE A 211 9.85 21.19 8.22
N GLU A 212 9.99 22.52 8.19
CA GLU A 212 10.02 23.36 9.39
C GLU A 212 8.79 23.09 10.28
N SER A 213 9.05 22.78 11.56
CA SER A 213 8.03 22.35 12.52
C SER A 213 8.52 22.50 13.96
N ASP A 214 7.61 22.63 14.90
CA ASP A 214 7.93 22.73 16.34
C ASP A 214 8.21 21.36 16.97
N THR A 215 7.70 20.28 16.43
CA THR A 215 7.79 18.93 17.02
C THR A 215 8.97 18.11 16.48
N ALA A 216 9.30 17.01 17.17
CA ALA A 216 10.32 16.08 16.71
C ALA A 216 9.82 15.23 15.51
N HIS A 217 8.51 14.96 15.43
CA HIS A 217 7.91 14.15 14.35
C HIS A 217 7.61 14.93 13.06
N LYS A 218 7.58 16.27 13.11
CA LYS A 218 7.39 17.17 11.97
C LYS A 218 6.05 17.08 11.22
N TYR A 219 5.06 16.37 11.74
CA TYR A 219 3.71 16.32 11.12
C TYR A 219 2.90 17.63 11.30
N ASP A 220 3.37 18.59 12.06
CA ASP A 220 2.84 19.94 12.22
C ASP A 220 3.70 20.93 11.42
N VAL A 221 3.50 21.01 10.10
CA VAL A 221 4.33 21.81 9.19
C VAL A 221 4.04 23.30 9.32
N ILE A 222 5.08 24.11 9.56
CA ILE A 222 5.05 25.58 9.58
C ILE A 222 5.34 26.15 8.20
N ASP A 223 6.37 25.66 7.51
CA ASP A 223 6.76 26.11 6.17
C ASP A 223 7.06 24.92 5.29
N TYR A 224 6.27 24.73 4.24
CA TYR A 224 6.40 23.62 3.27
C TYR A 224 7.58 23.75 2.31
N PHE A 225 8.30 24.89 2.32
CA PHE A 225 9.42 25.17 1.40
C PHE A 225 10.78 25.16 2.09
N LYS A 226 10.80 24.87 3.40
CA LYS A 226 12.04 24.86 4.20
C LYS A 226 12.22 23.57 4.95
N ILE A 227 13.44 23.09 4.93
CA ILE A 227 13.89 22.01 5.82
C ILE A 227 13.97 22.57 7.25
N ASP A 228 13.56 21.75 8.22
CA ASP A 228 13.69 22.10 9.65
C ASP A 228 15.18 22.24 10.03
N LYS A 229 15.50 23.32 10.73
CA LYS A 229 16.88 23.63 11.15
C LYS A 229 17.55 22.57 12.03
N ALA A 230 16.74 21.73 12.73
CA ALA A 230 17.28 20.59 13.49
C ALA A 230 17.69 19.41 12.60
N PHE A 231 17.30 19.45 11.31
CA PHE A 231 17.70 18.45 10.31
C PHE A 231 18.75 18.98 9.33
N GLY A 232 18.95 20.30 9.29
CA GLY A 232 19.84 20.98 8.35
C GLY A 232 19.13 22.13 7.64
N ASP A 233 19.34 22.24 6.36
CA ASP A 233 18.74 23.22 5.48
C ASP A 233 18.43 22.66 4.09
N ASN A 234 17.94 23.50 3.21
CA ASN A 234 17.61 23.10 1.85
C ASN A 234 18.84 22.67 1.02
N ASP A 235 20.02 23.27 1.27
CA ASP A 235 21.26 22.89 0.57
C ASP A 235 21.73 21.50 1.04
N LYS A 236 21.63 21.22 2.34
CA LYS A 236 21.90 19.88 2.90
C LYS A 236 20.94 18.83 2.34
N PHE A 237 19.68 19.18 2.14
CA PHE A 237 18.73 18.27 1.49
C PHE A 237 19.11 18.00 0.02
N LYS A 238 19.56 19.02 -0.72
CA LYS A 238 20.07 18.83 -2.09
C LYS A 238 21.25 17.86 -2.11
N GLU A 239 22.19 18.00 -1.17
CA GLU A 239 23.33 17.10 -1.02
C GLU A 239 22.87 15.65 -0.75
N LEU A 240 21.82 15.47 0.09
CA LEU A 240 21.25 14.15 0.38
C LEU A 240 20.69 13.52 -0.89
N VAL A 241 19.86 14.24 -1.66
CA VAL A 241 19.26 13.71 -2.89
C VAL A 241 20.33 13.36 -3.92
N ASP A 242 21.31 14.26 -4.14
CA ASP A 242 22.40 14.02 -5.08
C ASP A 242 23.25 12.80 -4.66
N SER A 243 23.51 12.65 -3.36
CA SER A 243 24.26 11.50 -2.81
C SER A 243 23.47 10.20 -2.94
N ALA A 244 22.17 10.22 -2.69
CA ALA A 244 21.28 9.07 -2.88
C ALA A 244 21.26 8.65 -4.36
N HIS A 245 21.06 9.60 -5.27
CA HIS A 245 21.03 9.34 -6.71
C HIS A 245 22.36 8.79 -7.25
N LYS A 246 23.51 9.28 -6.78
CA LYS A 246 24.83 8.72 -7.12
C LYS A 246 24.96 7.24 -6.74
N LEU A 247 24.27 6.81 -5.68
CA LEU A 247 24.20 5.41 -5.26
C LEU A 247 23.07 4.64 -5.94
N GLY A 248 22.26 5.28 -6.77
CA GLY A 248 21.08 4.70 -7.42
C GLY A 248 19.94 4.41 -6.42
N LEU A 249 19.82 5.24 -5.38
CA LEU A 249 18.70 5.21 -4.43
C LEU A 249 17.68 6.28 -4.79
N LYS A 250 16.40 5.92 -4.77
CA LYS A 250 15.27 6.83 -4.92
C LYS A 250 14.96 7.54 -3.61
N VAL A 251 14.45 8.78 -3.68
CA VAL A 251 14.11 9.60 -2.52
C VAL A 251 12.63 9.97 -2.55
N MET A 252 11.89 9.62 -1.50
CA MET A 252 10.48 9.93 -1.33
C MET A 252 10.27 10.76 -0.07
N LEU A 253 9.52 11.87 -0.20
CA LEU A 253 9.13 12.78 0.88
C LEU A 253 7.70 12.55 1.35
N ASP A 254 7.39 13.11 2.51
CA ASP A 254 6.06 13.10 3.12
C ASP A 254 5.32 14.43 2.87
N ALA A 255 4.10 14.37 2.34
CA ALA A 255 3.23 15.50 2.06
C ALA A 255 2.12 15.58 3.09
N VAL A 256 2.30 16.40 4.12
CA VAL A 256 1.31 16.63 5.17
C VAL A 256 0.33 17.74 4.70
N PHE A 257 -0.63 17.38 3.85
CA PHE A 257 -1.55 18.33 3.20
C PHE A 257 -2.97 18.31 3.75
N ASN A 258 -3.24 17.45 4.73
CA ASN A 258 -4.52 17.43 5.45
C ASN A 258 -4.60 18.54 6.51
N HIS A 259 -3.50 18.87 7.15
CA HIS A 259 -3.40 19.83 8.27
C HIS A 259 -2.03 20.52 8.25
N CYS A 260 -1.87 21.54 9.06
CA CYS A 260 -0.59 22.22 9.26
C CYS A 260 -0.35 22.52 10.76
N ALA A 261 0.79 23.13 11.08
CA ALA A 261 1.04 23.62 12.44
C ALA A 261 0.08 24.76 12.83
N PHE A 262 -0.20 24.87 14.12
CA PHE A 262 -0.88 26.03 14.68
C PHE A 262 -0.13 27.34 14.36
N ARG A 263 1.20 27.29 14.29
CA ARG A 263 2.08 28.41 13.95
C ARG A 263 2.28 28.64 12.44
N HIS A 264 1.54 27.93 11.57
CA HIS A 264 1.58 28.22 10.14
C HIS A 264 1.22 29.69 9.86
N PRO A 265 1.98 30.45 9.03
CA PRO A 265 1.78 31.88 8.82
C PRO A 265 0.35 32.27 8.43
N PHE A 266 -0.34 31.46 7.63
CA PHE A 266 -1.74 31.70 7.25
C PHE A 266 -2.68 31.57 8.45
N PHE A 267 -2.45 30.60 9.33
CA PHE A 267 -3.30 30.43 10.53
C PHE A 267 -3.06 31.53 11.56
N ILE A 268 -1.80 31.96 11.75
CA ILE A 268 -1.47 33.13 12.57
C ILE A 268 -2.20 34.39 12.09
N ASP A 269 -2.24 34.63 10.77
CA ASP A 269 -2.96 35.77 10.21
C ASP A 269 -4.47 35.67 10.48
N VAL A 270 -5.03 34.45 10.38
CA VAL A 270 -6.44 34.18 10.72
C VAL A 270 -6.72 34.41 12.21
N ILE A 271 -5.84 33.98 13.10
CA ILE A 271 -5.97 34.26 14.55
C ILE A 271 -5.99 35.76 14.80
N LYS A 272 -5.08 36.53 14.17
CA LYS A 272 -4.94 37.99 14.37
C LYS A 272 -6.10 38.81 13.81
N LYS A 273 -6.60 38.44 12.64
CA LYS A 273 -7.54 39.26 11.84
C LYS A 273 -8.96 38.73 11.80
N GLY A 274 -9.16 37.45 12.25
CA GLY A 274 -10.44 36.79 12.12
C GLY A 274 -10.91 36.73 10.67
N ASN A 275 -12.19 36.98 10.41
CA ASN A 275 -12.81 36.96 9.06
C ASN A 275 -12.31 38.07 8.12
N LYS A 276 -11.44 39.00 8.58
CA LYS A 276 -10.77 39.98 7.73
C LYS A 276 -9.47 39.42 7.10
N SER A 277 -9.02 38.26 7.52
CA SER A 277 -7.86 37.61 6.88
C SER A 277 -8.23 37.08 5.51
N LYS A 278 -7.37 37.31 4.50
CA LYS A 278 -7.51 36.68 3.19
C LYS A 278 -7.35 35.16 3.22
N TYR A 279 -6.81 34.63 4.33
CA TYR A 279 -6.59 33.20 4.55
C TYR A 279 -7.69 32.55 5.39
N TYR A 280 -8.74 33.30 5.76
CA TYR A 280 -9.79 32.80 6.65
C TYR A 280 -10.41 31.49 6.17
N ASP A 281 -10.77 31.44 4.90
CA ASP A 281 -11.38 30.27 4.27
C ASP A 281 -10.35 29.19 3.86
N CYS A 282 -9.07 29.40 4.12
CA CYS A 282 -8.04 28.36 4.01
C CYS A 282 -8.16 27.28 5.09
N PHE A 283 -8.98 27.52 6.11
CA PHE A 283 -9.24 26.62 7.23
C PHE A 283 -10.74 26.40 7.40
N HIS A 284 -11.10 25.34 8.12
CA HIS A 284 -12.50 25.02 8.41
C HIS A 284 -12.92 25.62 9.76
N ILE A 285 -13.41 26.85 9.74
CA ILE A 285 -13.93 27.53 10.94
C ILE A 285 -15.37 27.07 11.19
N ILE A 286 -15.72 26.80 12.47
CA ILE A 286 -17.01 26.19 12.84
C ILE A 286 -18.08 27.27 13.06
N ASP A 287 -17.80 28.26 13.89
CA ASP A 287 -18.70 29.35 14.23
C ASP A 287 -18.08 30.71 13.88
N HIS A 288 -18.54 31.31 12.78
CA HIS A 288 -18.01 32.57 12.26
C HIS A 288 -18.34 33.78 13.14
N SER A 289 -19.20 33.63 14.14
CA SER A 289 -19.54 34.71 15.12
C SER A 289 -18.57 34.79 16.31
N LYS A 290 -17.72 33.78 16.46
CA LYS A 290 -16.78 33.65 17.58
C LYS A 290 -15.31 33.84 17.14
N PRO A 291 -14.42 34.21 18.09
CA PRO A 291 -12.97 34.17 17.82
C PRO A 291 -12.54 32.79 17.37
N VAL A 292 -11.60 32.72 16.42
CA VAL A 292 -11.07 31.43 15.88
C VAL A 292 -10.42 30.63 17.01
N VAL A 293 -9.65 31.32 17.87
CA VAL A 293 -9.04 30.72 19.07
C VAL A 293 -9.58 31.46 20.30
N HIS A 294 -10.06 30.72 21.29
CA HIS A 294 -10.65 31.25 22.53
C HIS A 294 -9.99 30.65 23.78
N PHE A 295 -8.82 30.07 23.63
CA PHE A 295 -7.99 29.57 24.72
C PHE A 295 -6.66 30.35 24.79
N PRO A 296 -5.95 30.30 25.94
CA PRO A 296 -4.68 31.01 26.11
C PRO A 296 -3.60 30.55 25.14
N ILE A 297 -2.98 31.50 24.45
CA ILE A 297 -1.79 31.30 23.60
C ILE A 297 -0.70 32.29 24.04
N ASN A 298 0.56 31.92 23.84
CA ASN A 298 1.70 32.77 24.11
C ASN A 298 1.85 33.88 23.04
N GLU A 299 2.65 34.90 23.28
CA GLU A 299 2.90 36.01 22.34
C GLU A 299 3.52 35.53 21.02
N ASP A 300 4.29 34.45 21.05
CA ASP A 300 4.91 33.80 19.91
C ASP A 300 3.99 32.75 19.21
N PHE A 301 2.71 32.71 19.57
CA PHE A 301 1.71 31.77 19.11
C PHE A 301 1.98 30.31 19.47
N THR A 302 2.86 30.04 20.44
CA THR A 302 2.94 28.70 21.02
C THR A 302 1.80 28.45 22.00
N ILE A 303 1.44 27.18 22.17
CA ILE A 303 0.38 26.77 23.09
C ILE A 303 1.00 26.09 24.31
N ASP A 304 0.69 26.60 25.48
CA ASP A 304 1.03 25.94 26.75
C ASP A 304 0.05 24.78 27.01
N ARG A 305 0.50 23.56 26.75
CA ARG A 305 -0.30 22.33 26.91
C ARG A 305 -0.87 22.18 28.33
N THR A 306 -0.23 22.74 29.33
CA THR A 306 -0.70 22.64 30.72
C THR A 306 -1.95 23.47 30.96
N LYS A 307 -2.13 24.57 30.20
CA LYS A 307 -3.25 25.50 30.32
C LYS A 307 -4.48 25.08 29.49
N ILE A 308 -4.35 24.11 28.62
CA ILE A 308 -5.42 23.69 27.68
C ILE A 308 -5.89 22.24 27.92
N LYS A 309 -5.61 21.67 29.10
CA LYS A 309 -5.99 20.28 29.42
C LYS A 309 -7.49 19.99 29.24
N ASP A 310 -8.35 20.97 29.50
CA ASP A 310 -9.80 20.81 29.36
C ASP A 310 -10.26 20.81 27.89
N ILE A 311 -9.48 21.43 27.00
CA ILE A 311 -9.73 21.39 25.53
C ILE A 311 -9.54 19.99 24.99
N PHE A 312 -8.52 19.26 25.45
CA PHE A 312 -8.31 17.86 25.07
C PHE A 312 -9.42 16.92 25.54
N LYS A 313 -10.17 17.31 26.58
CA LYS A 313 -11.28 16.53 27.12
C LYS A 313 -12.61 16.80 26.41
N ASN A 314 -12.75 17.94 25.75
CA ASN A 314 -13.96 18.37 25.08
C ASN A 314 -13.64 18.83 23.64
N HIS A 315 -13.76 17.90 22.69
CA HIS A 315 -13.47 18.14 21.28
C HIS A 315 -14.35 19.23 20.64
N ASP A 316 -15.54 19.49 21.19
CA ASP A 316 -16.45 20.54 20.71
C ASP A 316 -16.03 21.93 21.17
N SER A 317 -14.97 22.05 22.00
CA SER A 317 -14.48 23.32 22.48
C SER A 317 -13.66 24.12 21.47
N LEU A 318 -13.25 23.51 20.33
CA LEU A 318 -12.48 24.19 19.30
C LEU A 318 -13.40 24.88 18.28
N ASN A 319 -13.05 26.09 17.86
CA ASN A 319 -13.79 26.83 16.82
C ASN A 319 -13.18 26.64 15.41
N TYR A 320 -12.37 25.62 15.21
CA TYR A 320 -11.82 25.21 13.92
C TYR A 320 -11.66 23.70 13.88
N ARG A 321 -11.78 23.10 12.70
CA ARG A 321 -11.52 21.67 12.51
C ARG A 321 -10.02 21.40 12.59
N THR A 322 -9.69 20.19 13.05
CA THR A 322 -8.30 19.77 13.29
C THR A 322 -8.11 18.31 12.83
N PHE A 323 -6.87 17.89 12.69
CA PHE A 323 -6.54 16.47 12.68
C PHE A 323 -6.62 15.90 14.11
N ALA A 324 -7.21 14.72 14.27
CA ALA A 324 -7.30 13.95 15.52
C ALA A 324 -7.76 14.79 16.75
N PHE A 325 -8.59 15.80 16.52
CA PHE A 325 -9.08 16.71 17.56
C PHE A 325 -7.99 17.44 18.37
N THR A 326 -6.76 17.48 17.85
CA THR A 326 -5.65 18.19 18.49
C THR A 326 -5.64 19.67 18.13
N PRO A 327 -5.60 20.61 19.08
CA PRO A 327 -5.58 22.03 18.78
C PRO A 327 -4.33 22.50 18.02
N PHE A 328 -3.28 21.68 17.98
CA PHE A 328 -2.00 22.02 17.35
C PHE A 328 -2.00 21.85 15.82
N MET A 329 -2.99 21.14 15.26
CA MET A 329 -3.00 20.73 13.85
C MET A 329 -4.29 21.16 13.15
N PRO A 330 -4.48 22.47 12.86
CA PRO A 330 -5.65 22.98 12.15
C PRO A 330 -5.76 22.34 10.76
N LYS A 331 -6.98 21.87 10.43
CA LYS A 331 -7.29 21.22 9.15
C LYS A 331 -7.33 22.23 8.02
N LEU A 332 -6.65 21.90 6.92
CA LEU A 332 -6.58 22.73 5.73
C LEU A 332 -7.83 22.55 4.84
N ASN A 333 -8.34 23.65 4.30
CA ASN A 333 -9.36 23.63 3.26
C ASN A 333 -8.70 23.58 1.88
N THR A 334 -8.43 22.38 1.40
CA THR A 334 -7.79 22.15 0.10
C THR A 334 -8.67 22.53 -1.09
N ASN A 335 -9.96 22.85 -0.90
CA ASN A 335 -10.83 23.41 -1.93
C ASN A 335 -10.65 24.92 -2.11
N ASN A 336 -10.10 25.61 -1.11
CA ASN A 336 -9.82 27.05 -1.20
C ASN A 336 -8.68 27.29 -2.21
N PRO A 337 -8.86 28.17 -3.21
CA PRO A 337 -7.85 28.38 -4.26
C PRO A 337 -6.48 28.80 -3.73
N ILE A 338 -6.41 29.65 -2.69
CA ILE A 338 -5.15 30.13 -2.12
C ILE A 338 -4.40 28.98 -1.45
N MET A 339 -5.10 28.17 -0.64
CA MET A 339 -4.49 27.01 0.03
C MET A 339 -4.07 25.95 -1.00
N LYS A 340 -4.95 25.64 -1.96
CA LYS A 340 -4.66 24.69 -3.03
C LYS A 340 -3.40 25.08 -3.81
N GLU A 341 -3.33 26.34 -4.25
CA GLU A 341 -2.16 26.84 -5.01
C GLU A 341 -0.88 26.77 -4.18
N HIS A 342 -0.95 27.11 -2.89
CA HIS A 342 0.19 27.05 -1.96
C HIS A 342 0.75 25.63 -1.84
N LEU A 343 -0.12 24.63 -1.61
CA LEU A 343 0.27 23.24 -1.45
C LEU A 343 0.77 22.62 -2.77
N LEU A 344 0.12 22.92 -3.90
CA LEU A 344 0.57 22.45 -5.22
C LEU A 344 1.92 23.05 -5.62
N LYS A 345 2.16 24.32 -5.29
CA LYS A 345 3.49 24.95 -5.47
C LYS A 345 4.55 24.25 -4.62
N ALA A 346 4.25 23.90 -3.36
CA ALA A 346 5.18 23.17 -2.51
C ALA A 346 5.49 21.79 -3.10
N ALA A 347 4.46 21.05 -3.54
CA ALA A 347 4.66 19.73 -4.15
C ALA A 347 5.56 19.79 -5.39
N ARG A 348 5.39 20.80 -6.22
CA ARG A 348 6.18 21.02 -7.43
C ARG A 348 7.61 21.48 -7.12
N PHE A 349 7.78 22.38 -6.13
CA PHE A 349 9.06 22.96 -5.74
C PHE A 349 10.10 21.88 -5.40
N TRP A 350 9.74 20.86 -4.61
CA TRP A 350 10.66 19.80 -4.24
C TRP A 350 11.05 18.88 -5.40
N ILE A 351 10.22 18.84 -6.44
CA ILE A 351 10.55 18.11 -7.69
C ILE A 351 11.47 18.96 -8.58
N ASP A 352 11.08 20.19 -8.86
CA ASP A 352 11.79 21.05 -9.81
C ASP A 352 13.20 21.43 -9.31
N GLU A 353 13.35 21.74 -8.00
CA GLU A 353 14.60 22.22 -7.42
C GLU A 353 15.49 21.09 -6.86
N TYR A 354 14.88 20.00 -6.38
CA TYR A 354 15.62 18.95 -5.65
C TYR A 354 15.56 17.57 -6.30
N ASP A 355 14.76 17.40 -7.36
CA ASP A 355 14.64 16.16 -8.14
C ASP A 355 14.20 14.94 -7.32
N ILE A 356 13.32 15.10 -6.35
CA ILE A 356 12.79 13.97 -5.59
C ILE A 356 12.05 12.98 -6.51
N ASP A 357 11.93 11.71 -6.06
CA ASP A 357 11.36 10.63 -6.87
C ASP A 357 9.96 10.23 -6.45
N GLY A 358 9.48 10.69 -5.31
CA GLY A 358 8.15 10.32 -4.85
C GLY A 358 7.59 11.19 -3.73
N TRP A 359 6.28 11.08 -3.58
CA TRP A 359 5.49 11.67 -2.50
C TRP A 359 4.68 10.61 -1.78
N ARG A 360 4.82 10.51 -0.47
CA ARG A 360 3.86 9.84 0.41
C ARG A 360 2.87 10.90 0.91
N LEU A 361 1.58 10.62 0.78
CA LEU A 361 0.51 11.55 1.12
C LEU A 361 -0.07 11.19 2.49
N ASP A 362 0.21 12.02 3.49
CA ASP A 362 -0.24 11.85 4.87
C ASP A 362 -1.75 12.01 4.98
N VAL A 363 -2.42 11.12 5.75
CA VAL A 363 -3.87 11.15 6.00
C VAL A 363 -4.68 11.39 4.72
N SER A 364 -4.29 10.72 3.63
CA SER A 364 -4.76 11.04 2.28
C SER A 364 -6.25 10.79 2.06
N ASN A 365 -6.86 9.92 2.86
CA ASN A 365 -8.29 9.61 2.84
C ASN A 365 -9.18 10.77 3.37
N GLU A 366 -8.62 11.71 4.12
CA GLU A 366 -9.35 12.89 4.62
C GLU A 366 -9.29 14.12 3.70
N VAL A 367 -8.51 14.06 2.63
CA VAL A 367 -8.39 15.14 1.63
C VAL A 367 -9.24 14.82 0.41
N GLY A 368 -9.89 15.84 -0.16
CA GLY A 368 -10.84 15.66 -1.27
C GLY A 368 -10.20 15.08 -2.54
N HIS A 369 -10.92 14.20 -3.23
CA HIS A 369 -10.46 13.55 -4.48
C HIS A 369 -10.03 14.54 -5.56
N GLN A 370 -10.70 15.70 -5.68
CA GLN A 370 -10.33 16.69 -6.69
C GLN A 370 -8.95 17.31 -6.42
N PHE A 371 -8.61 17.53 -5.14
CA PHE A 371 -7.27 18.01 -4.79
C PHE A 371 -6.19 17.01 -5.21
N TRP A 372 -6.43 15.70 -5.01
CA TRP A 372 -5.47 14.67 -5.42
C TRP A 372 -5.33 14.53 -6.94
N ARG A 373 -6.40 14.81 -7.71
CA ARG A 373 -6.31 14.91 -9.18
C ARG A 373 -5.45 16.09 -9.61
N ASP A 374 -5.67 17.26 -9.00
CA ASP A 374 -4.89 18.47 -9.25
C ASP A 374 -3.41 18.25 -8.82
N PHE A 375 -3.19 17.58 -7.69
CA PHE A 375 -1.87 17.20 -7.20
C PHE A 375 -1.15 16.28 -8.20
N ARG A 376 -1.80 15.18 -8.63
CA ARG A 376 -1.24 14.28 -9.63
C ARG A 376 -0.87 15.02 -10.91
N SER A 377 -1.76 15.84 -11.43
CA SER A 377 -1.51 16.63 -12.64
C SER A 377 -0.29 17.54 -12.48
N THR A 378 -0.18 18.22 -11.34
CA THR A 378 0.96 19.09 -11.00
C THR A 378 2.27 18.30 -10.91
N VAL A 379 2.28 17.22 -10.16
CA VAL A 379 3.46 16.37 -9.93
C VAL A 379 3.93 15.71 -11.22
N LYS A 380 3.01 15.08 -11.97
CA LYS A 380 3.35 14.38 -13.23
C LYS A 380 3.76 15.34 -14.35
N SER A 381 3.29 16.58 -14.33
CA SER A 381 3.75 17.61 -15.28
C SER A 381 5.17 18.10 -14.98
N ALA A 382 5.61 18.05 -13.73
CA ALA A 382 6.98 18.37 -13.34
C ALA A 382 7.93 17.20 -13.67
N LYS A 383 7.58 15.98 -13.24
CA LYS A 383 8.38 14.77 -13.48
C LYS A 383 7.43 13.57 -13.60
N ILE A 384 7.23 13.05 -14.81
CA ILE A 384 6.25 12.00 -15.13
C ILE A 384 6.47 10.71 -14.28
N ASP A 385 7.73 10.40 -13.96
CA ASP A 385 8.11 9.20 -13.23
C ASP A 385 8.12 9.39 -11.70
N THR A 386 7.60 10.51 -11.17
CA THR A 386 7.44 10.68 -9.71
C THR A 386 6.37 9.72 -9.19
N TYR A 387 6.71 8.91 -8.18
CA TYR A 387 5.77 7.99 -7.54
C TYR A 387 4.89 8.71 -6.52
N ILE A 388 3.58 8.45 -6.56
CA ILE A 388 2.59 9.03 -5.64
C ILE A 388 1.96 7.88 -4.84
N VAL A 389 2.23 7.83 -3.54
CA VAL A 389 1.67 6.81 -2.64
C VAL A 389 0.83 7.44 -1.55
N GLY A 390 -0.45 7.04 -1.44
CA GLY A 390 -1.34 7.51 -0.38
C GLY A 390 -1.16 6.72 0.91
N GLU A 391 -1.25 7.39 2.04
CA GLU A 391 -1.55 6.71 3.29
C GLU A 391 -3.07 6.59 3.43
N ASN A 392 -3.55 5.36 3.42
CA ASN A 392 -4.91 5.01 3.73
C ASN A 392 -4.91 3.60 4.33
N TRP A 393 -5.57 3.43 5.46
CA TRP A 393 -5.58 2.18 6.22
C TRP A 393 -6.68 1.22 5.76
N ASP A 394 -7.63 1.73 4.98
CA ASP A 394 -8.77 1.00 4.44
C ASP A 394 -8.59 0.73 2.93
N ASN A 395 -9.61 0.11 2.31
CA ASN A 395 -9.63 -0.14 0.88
C ASN A 395 -9.46 1.14 0.06
N SER A 396 -8.36 1.20 -0.69
CA SER A 396 -7.93 2.39 -1.43
C SER A 396 -8.29 2.36 -2.91
N ASN A 397 -9.09 1.41 -3.36
CA ASN A 397 -9.48 1.31 -4.77
C ASN A 397 -10.06 2.63 -5.34
N PRO A 398 -10.88 3.44 -4.62
CA PRO A 398 -11.38 4.72 -5.14
C PRO A 398 -10.31 5.74 -5.54
N TRP A 399 -9.11 5.68 -4.96
CA TRP A 399 -7.99 6.57 -5.29
C TRP A 399 -7.04 5.99 -6.33
N LEU A 400 -7.16 4.69 -6.64
CA LEU A 400 -6.26 3.94 -7.53
C LEU A 400 -6.90 3.67 -8.91
N GLN A 401 -7.67 4.66 -9.41
CA GLN A 401 -8.33 4.61 -10.72
C GLN A 401 -7.46 5.17 -11.86
N GLY A 402 -6.21 5.57 -11.58
CA GLY A 402 -5.28 6.14 -12.56
C GLY A 402 -5.18 7.66 -12.55
N ASP A 403 -6.05 8.35 -11.81
CA ASP A 403 -6.18 9.80 -11.79
C ASP A 403 -5.71 10.48 -10.47
N GLN A 404 -5.32 9.70 -9.44
CA GLN A 404 -4.89 10.22 -8.14
C GLN A 404 -3.57 9.59 -7.71
N TYR A 405 -3.58 8.39 -7.10
CA TYR A 405 -2.35 7.74 -6.62
C TYR A 405 -1.81 6.74 -7.64
N ASP A 406 -0.51 6.44 -7.51
CA ASP A 406 0.15 5.32 -8.18
C ASP A 406 0.15 4.05 -7.31
N GLY A 407 0.02 4.21 -6.01
CA GLY A 407 -0.02 3.14 -5.03
C GLY A 407 -0.55 3.62 -3.69
N VAL A 408 -0.62 2.72 -2.74
CA VAL A 408 -1.03 3.00 -1.36
C VAL A 408 -0.11 2.24 -0.40
N MET A 409 0.11 2.81 0.80
CA MET A 409 0.67 2.05 1.92
C MET A 409 -0.32 0.94 2.29
N ASN A 410 0.08 -0.30 2.03
CA ASN A 410 -0.83 -1.45 2.02
C ASN A 410 -1.08 -2.00 3.44
N TYR A 411 -1.80 -1.23 4.25
CA TYR A 411 -2.19 -1.68 5.58
C TYR A 411 -3.17 -2.87 5.55
N GLU A 412 -3.84 -3.09 4.40
CA GLU A 412 -4.76 -4.23 4.25
C GLU A 412 -4.04 -5.61 4.30
N ILE A 413 -2.72 -5.67 4.01
CA ILE A 413 -1.95 -6.91 4.26
C ILE A 413 -1.28 -6.93 5.64
N LEU A 414 -1.02 -5.77 6.24
CA LEU A 414 -0.33 -5.67 7.54
C LEU A 414 -1.09 -6.41 8.63
N PHE A 415 -2.38 -6.13 8.81
CA PHE A 415 -3.18 -6.77 9.85
C PHE A 415 -3.33 -8.28 9.66
N PRO A 416 -3.63 -8.81 8.46
CA PRO A 416 -3.58 -10.26 8.22
C PRO A 416 -2.24 -10.90 8.56
N ILE A 417 -1.12 -10.25 8.22
CA ILE A 417 0.22 -10.73 8.57
C ILE A 417 0.39 -10.78 10.08
N TRP A 418 -0.01 -9.74 10.80
CA TRP A 418 0.05 -9.71 12.27
C TRP A 418 -0.81 -10.80 12.90
N ASN A 419 -2.05 -10.93 12.45
CA ASN A 419 -3.02 -11.86 13.02
C ASN A 419 -2.68 -13.33 12.73
N TYR A 420 -1.88 -13.60 11.70
CA TYR A 420 -1.44 -14.97 11.40
C TYR A 420 -0.07 -15.31 12.02
N PHE A 421 0.93 -14.43 11.83
CA PHE A 421 2.28 -14.69 12.33
C PHE A 421 2.52 -14.19 13.76
N GLY A 422 1.74 -13.23 14.24
CA GLY A 422 1.93 -12.61 15.55
C GLY A 422 1.66 -13.54 16.72
N ARG A 423 2.29 -13.23 17.85
CA ARG A 423 2.10 -13.91 19.15
C ARG A 423 1.78 -12.91 20.27
N ASN A 424 2.01 -11.63 20.03
CA ASN A 424 1.75 -10.53 20.94
C ASN A 424 0.88 -9.48 20.24
N ILE A 425 -0.37 -9.86 19.96
CA ILE A 425 -1.34 -9.03 19.27
C ILE A 425 -2.56 -8.76 20.15
N ASP A 426 -3.15 -7.60 19.96
CA ASP A 426 -4.46 -7.25 20.50
C ASP A 426 -5.51 -7.42 19.38
N GLY A 427 -5.88 -8.67 19.13
CA GLY A 427 -6.78 -9.03 18.03
C GLY A 427 -6.92 -10.55 17.83
N PRO A 428 -7.70 -10.99 16.83
CA PRO A 428 -7.88 -12.39 16.55
C PRO A 428 -6.61 -13.04 15.99
N ASN A 429 -6.28 -14.24 16.47
CA ASN A 429 -5.30 -15.09 15.81
C ASN A 429 -5.98 -15.80 14.64
N TYR A 430 -5.47 -15.59 13.43
CA TYR A 430 -6.01 -16.25 12.24
C TYR A 430 -5.48 -17.67 12.09
N THR A 431 -6.35 -18.58 11.67
CA THR A 431 -5.96 -19.88 11.12
C THR A 431 -5.30 -19.67 9.74
N SER A 432 -4.66 -20.71 9.22
CA SER A 432 -4.08 -20.68 7.86
C SER A 432 -5.13 -20.40 6.79
N THR A 433 -6.33 -20.95 6.96
CA THR A 433 -7.48 -20.73 6.08
C THR A 433 -8.01 -19.29 6.15
N GLU A 434 -8.16 -18.71 7.34
CA GLU A 434 -8.57 -17.32 7.51
C GLU A 434 -7.53 -16.36 6.92
N PHE A 435 -6.25 -16.60 7.17
CA PHE A 435 -5.16 -15.83 6.55
C PHE A 435 -5.25 -15.86 5.02
N LYS A 436 -5.42 -17.06 4.43
CA LYS A 436 -5.64 -17.22 2.97
C LYS A 436 -6.80 -16.35 2.49
N TYR A 437 -7.95 -16.34 3.17
CA TYR A 437 -9.10 -15.55 2.76
C TYR A 437 -8.84 -14.04 2.84
N LYS A 438 -8.15 -13.56 3.89
CA LYS A 438 -7.81 -12.14 4.02
C LYS A 438 -6.82 -11.69 2.93
N ILE A 439 -5.83 -12.51 2.61
CA ILE A 439 -4.89 -12.24 1.52
C ILE A 439 -5.60 -12.27 0.16
N ASN A 440 -6.46 -13.26 -0.08
CA ASN A 440 -7.26 -13.33 -1.31
C ASN A 440 -8.13 -12.08 -1.48
N LYS A 441 -8.71 -11.56 -0.38
CA LYS A 441 -9.50 -10.33 -0.42
C LYS A 441 -8.67 -9.16 -0.97
N VAL A 442 -7.44 -8.96 -0.52
CA VAL A 442 -6.56 -7.91 -1.04
C VAL A 442 -6.25 -8.13 -2.53
N LEU A 443 -6.00 -9.39 -2.94
CA LEU A 443 -5.69 -9.73 -4.33
C LEU A 443 -6.88 -9.47 -5.29
N VAL A 444 -8.12 -9.57 -4.81
CA VAL A 444 -9.32 -9.29 -5.62
C VAL A 444 -9.83 -7.86 -5.50
N ASP A 445 -9.46 -7.14 -4.44
CA ASP A 445 -9.88 -5.75 -4.24
C ASP A 445 -9.16 -4.77 -5.15
N TYR A 446 -8.00 -5.17 -5.70
CA TYR A 446 -7.23 -4.36 -6.62
C TYR A 446 -7.09 -5.00 -8.02
N PRO A 447 -7.09 -4.19 -9.10
CA PRO A 447 -6.63 -4.62 -10.41
C PRO A 447 -5.18 -5.15 -10.37
N LYS A 448 -4.84 -6.14 -11.20
CA LYS A 448 -3.49 -6.75 -11.20
C LYS A 448 -2.36 -5.76 -11.54
N ASN A 449 -2.64 -4.73 -12.34
CA ASN A 449 -1.68 -3.67 -12.63
C ASN A 449 -1.47 -2.73 -11.43
N VAL A 450 -2.48 -2.52 -10.59
CA VAL A 450 -2.37 -1.75 -9.33
C VAL A 450 -1.55 -2.51 -8.29
N LEU A 451 -1.75 -3.84 -8.16
CA LEU A 451 -1.01 -4.66 -7.19
C LEU A 451 0.51 -4.53 -7.31
N ARG A 452 1.04 -4.23 -8.51
CA ARG A 452 2.49 -4.08 -8.77
C ARG A 452 3.10 -2.85 -8.14
N SER A 453 2.29 -1.84 -7.86
CA SER A 453 2.73 -0.54 -7.36
C SER A 453 2.34 -0.26 -5.91
N LEU A 454 1.77 -1.23 -5.19
CA LEU A 454 1.48 -1.09 -3.77
C LEU A 454 2.78 -0.98 -2.96
N TYR A 455 2.77 -0.13 -1.94
CA TYR A 455 3.84 0.01 -0.95
C TYR A 455 3.52 -0.92 0.23
N ASN A 456 4.15 -2.09 0.25
CA ASN A 456 3.87 -3.13 1.25
C ASN A 456 4.72 -2.94 2.51
N LEU A 457 4.11 -3.11 3.68
CA LEU A 457 4.76 -2.95 4.97
C LEU A 457 4.24 -4.00 5.97
N VAL A 458 5.04 -4.26 6.99
CA VAL A 458 4.67 -5.09 8.15
C VAL A 458 4.71 -4.30 9.46
N ASP A 459 5.29 -3.11 9.42
CA ASP A 459 5.30 -2.12 10.49
C ASP A 459 5.62 -0.73 9.91
N SER A 460 5.41 0.32 10.71
CA SER A 460 5.69 1.71 10.36
C SER A 460 5.97 2.55 11.61
N HIS A 461 6.19 3.85 11.42
CA HIS A 461 6.34 4.82 12.51
C HIS A 461 5.04 5.05 13.33
N ASP A 462 3.88 4.55 12.82
CA ASP A 462 2.57 4.68 13.47
C ASP A 462 2.09 3.36 14.10
N THR A 463 2.85 2.28 13.94
CA THR A 463 2.43 0.95 14.39
C THR A 463 3.47 0.30 15.31
N THR A 464 3.04 -0.73 16.05
CA THR A 464 3.96 -1.62 16.77
C THR A 464 4.92 -2.28 15.79
N ARG A 465 6.19 -2.46 16.17
CA ARG A 465 7.18 -3.13 15.33
C ARG A 465 6.91 -4.62 15.21
N ILE A 466 7.16 -5.18 14.02
CA ILE A 466 6.85 -6.58 13.71
C ILE A 466 7.58 -7.57 14.64
N LEU A 467 8.79 -7.26 15.10
CA LEU A 467 9.49 -8.11 16.06
C LEU A 467 8.75 -8.17 17.41
N GLU A 468 8.19 -7.05 17.88
CA GLU A 468 7.35 -7.02 19.09
C GLU A 468 6.06 -7.82 18.89
N ILE A 469 5.40 -7.67 17.72
CA ILE A 469 4.23 -8.48 17.33
C ILE A 469 4.54 -9.97 17.34
N CYS A 470 5.72 -10.36 16.92
CA CYS A 470 6.20 -11.75 16.97
C CYS A 470 6.68 -12.20 18.37
N GLY A 471 6.39 -11.43 19.44
CA GLY A 471 6.81 -11.75 20.80
C GLY A 471 8.33 -11.74 21.00
N ASN A 472 9.03 -10.90 20.26
CA ASN A 472 10.50 -10.81 20.22
C ASN A 472 11.21 -12.12 19.82
N ASN A 473 10.50 -12.99 19.07
CA ASN A 473 11.03 -14.24 18.55
C ASN A 473 11.73 -14.02 17.20
N THR A 474 13.04 -14.12 17.19
CA THR A 474 13.90 -13.84 16.01
C THR A 474 13.76 -14.87 14.88
N ASN A 475 13.31 -16.09 15.17
CA ASN A 475 13.01 -17.09 14.14
C ASN A 475 11.62 -16.83 13.51
N LEU A 476 10.65 -16.51 14.35
CA LEU A 476 9.28 -16.26 13.89
C LEU A 476 9.21 -15.03 12.99
N VAL A 477 9.88 -13.93 13.34
CA VAL A 477 9.85 -12.66 12.55
C VAL A 477 10.39 -12.82 11.12
N GLN A 478 11.14 -13.87 10.84
CA GLN A 478 11.60 -14.18 9.48
C GLN A 478 10.45 -14.54 8.54
N LEU A 479 9.37 -15.14 9.05
CA LEU A 479 8.23 -15.58 8.26
C LEU A 479 7.41 -14.40 7.69
N PRO A 480 6.98 -13.39 8.49
CA PRO A 480 6.32 -12.20 7.95
C PRO A 480 7.20 -11.41 6.98
N TYR A 481 8.52 -11.32 7.19
CA TYR A 481 9.41 -10.70 6.21
C TYR A 481 9.46 -11.51 4.90
N LEU A 482 9.56 -12.83 4.95
CA LEU A 482 9.48 -13.66 3.76
C LEU A 482 8.17 -13.43 2.98
N PHE A 483 7.04 -13.41 3.70
CA PHE A 483 5.74 -13.15 3.08
C PHE A 483 5.67 -11.76 2.45
N LEU A 484 6.11 -10.72 3.17
CA LEU A 484 6.20 -9.34 2.67
C LEU A 484 6.98 -9.25 1.35
N PHE A 485 8.18 -9.86 1.32
CA PHE A 485 9.03 -9.81 0.12
C PHE A 485 8.47 -10.60 -1.05
N SER A 486 7.69 -11.62 -0.79
CA SER A 486 7.05 -12.45 -1.84
C SER A 486 5.70 -11.92 -2.29
N PHE A 487 5.05 -11.00 -1.57
CA PHE A 487 3.77 -10.41 -1.97
C PHE A 487 3.96 -9.42 -3.15
N PRO A 488 2.96 -9.29 -4.07
CA PRO A 488 3.02 -8.31 -5.16
C PRO A 488 3.12 -6.87 -4.64
N GLY A 489 3.93 -6.04 -5.30
CA GLY A 489 4.18 -4.65 -4.91
C GLY A 489 5.60 -4.43 -4.36
N ALA A 490 5.92 -3.24 -3.91
CA ALA A 490 7.23 -2.84 -3.39
C ALA A 490 7.30 -3.02 -1.87
N PRO A 491 8.13 -3.92 -1.33
CA PRO A 491 8.29 -4.09 0.11
C PRO A 491 9.03 -2.89 0.72
N SER A 492 8.68 -2.57 1.96
CA SER A 492 9.34 -1.57 2.78
C SER A 492 9.76 -2.15 4.11
N ILE A 493 10.95 -1.77 4.55
CA ILE A 493 11.47 -2.04 5.89
C ILE A 493 11.54 -0.73 6.66
N TYR A 494 10.88 -0.69 7.82
CA TYR A 494 10.99 0.41 8.75
C TYR A 494 12.37 0.37 9.44
N TYR A 495 13.06 1.51 9.52
CA TYR A 495 14.46 1.57 9.99
C TYR A 495 14.67 0.76 11.27
N GLY A 496 15.79 0.06 11.32
CA GLY A 496 16.13 -0.82 12.44
C GLY A 496 15.44 -2.18 12.42
N GLY A 497 14.41 -2.39 11.59
CA GLY A 497 13.77 -3.70 11.43
C GLY A 497 14.77 -4.76 10.96
N GLU A 498 15.70 -4.37 10.10
CA GLU A 498 16.76 -5.26 9.58
C GLU A 498 17.79 -5.68 10.64
N VAL A 499 17.90 -4.94 11.73
CA VAL A 499 18.84 -5.24 12.82
C VAL A 499 18.14 -5.72 14.10
N GLY A 500 16.83 -5.96 14.04
CA GLY A 500 16.06 -6.48 15.16
C GLY A 500 15.66 -5.43 16.18
N LEU A 501 15.48 -4.16 15.78
CA LEU A 501 14.94 -3.12 16.66
C LEU A 501 13.47 -3.43 16.97
N SER A 502 13.15 -3.59 18.24
CA SER A 502 11.79 -3.80 18.76
C SER A 502 11.19 -2.51 19.31
N GLY A 503 9.89 -2.48 19.53
CA GLY A 503 9.16 -1.36 20.12
C GLY A 503 7.66 -1.55 19.99
N LYS A 504 6.92 -1.14 21.04
CA LYS A 504 5.45 -1.13 21.07
C LYS A 504 4.90 0.01 20.21
N HIS A 505 3.63 0.33 20.37
CA HIS A 505 2.99 1.47 19.70
C HIS A 505 3.78 2.78 19.95
N ASP A 506 3.60 3.78 19.06
CA ASP A 506 4.25 5.08 19.19
C ASP A 506 4.03 5.70 20.58
N PRO A 507 5.02 6.37 21.14
CA PRO A 507 6.33 6.67 20.57
C PRO A 507 7.41 5.60 20.78
N ASP A 508 7.11 4.45 21.37
CA ASP A 508 8.11 3.42 21.69
C ASP A 508 8.67 2.74 20.44
N ASN A 509 7.89 2.63 19.35
CA ASN A 509 8.35 2.14 18.06
C ASN A 509 9.39 3.07 17.37
N ARG A 510 9.51 4.32 17.84
CA ARG A 510 10.44 5.36 17.35
C ARG A 510 11.73 5.42 18.15
N ARG A 511 12.25 4.27 18.59
CA ARG A 511 13.54 4.15 19.28
C ARG A 511 14.69 4.52 18.36
N CYS A 512 15.80 5.00 18.94
CA CYS A 512 17.00 5.28 18.16
C CYS A 512 17.53 4.04 17.43
N MET A 513 18.01 4.23 16.21
CA MET A 513 18.65 3.17 15.42
C MET A 513 19.84 2.58 16.16
N ILE A 514 19.99 1.27 16.08
CA ILE A 514 21.12 0.51 16.67
C ILE A 514 22.26 0.49 15.65
N TRP A 515 23.25 1.38 15.82
CA TRP A 515 24.43 1.43 14.95
C TRP A 515 25.61 0.60 15.47
N ASP A 516 25.59 0.21 16.75
CA ASP A 516 26.57 -0.72 17.31
C ASP A 516 26.29 -2.12 16.79
N GLU A 517 27.24 -2.64 15.98
CA GLU A 517 27.10 -3.93 15.31
C GLU A 517 27.02 -5.11 16.29
N ASP A 518 27.59 -4.98 17.49
CA ASP A 518 27.55 -6.03 18.51
C ASP A 518 26.17 -6.15 19.16
N LEU A 519 25.33 -5.11 19.07
CA LEU A 519 23.96 -5.10 19.55
C LEU A 519 22.92 -5.48 18.49
N GLN A 520 23.34 -5.65 17.24
CA GLN A 520 22.47 -5.98 16.11
C GLN A 520 22.16 -7.47 16.03
N ASN A 521 20.93 -7.82 15.68
CA ASN A 521 20.56 -9.20 15.38
C ASN A 521 21.04 -9.60 13.98
N LYS A 522 22.12 -10.38 13.94
CA LYS A 522 22.75 -10.80 12.67
C LYS A 522 21.88 -11.80 11.88
N ASP A 523 21.03 -12.59 12.53
CA ASP A 523 20.16 -13.57 11.85
C ASP A 523 19.06 -12.84 11.07
N ILE A 524 18.39 -11.85 11.67
CA ILE A 524 17.40 -11.00 10.99
C ILE A 524 18.09 -10.23 9.87
N PHE A 525 19.25 -9.65 10.12
CA PHE A 525 20.01 -8.90 9.11
C PHE A 525 20.33 -9.75 7.88
N ASN A 526 20.90 -10.93 8.09
CA ASN A 526 21.24 -11.85 7.01
C ASN A 526 20.01 -12.35 6.26
N HIS A 527 18.90 -12.58 6.98
CA HIS A 527 17.63 -12.97 6.38
C HIS A 527 17.12 -11.91 5.42
N ILE A 528 16.98 -10.65 5.86
CA ILE A 528 16.50 -9.54 5.03
C ILE A 528 17.43 -9.33 3.83
N LYS A 529 18.74 -9.32 4.04
CA LYS A 529 19.72 -9.19 2.96
C LYS A 529 19.59 -10.32 1.93
N THR A 530 19.33 -11.54 2.38
CA THR A 530 19.09 -12.69 1.49
C THR A 530 17.79 -12.52 0.71
N LEU A 531 16.69 -12.09 1.35
CA LEU A 531 15.41 -11.84 0.67
C LEU A 531 15.53 -10.74 -0.38
N ILE A 532 16.24 -9.65 -0.09
CA ILE A 532 16.55 -8.58 -1.05
C ILE A 532 17.28 -9.16 -2.28
N LYS A 533 18.33 -9.96 -2.05
CA LYS A 533 19.09 -10.61 -3.12
C LYS A 533 18.22 -11.54 -3.97
N LEU A 534 17.36 -12.36 -3.35
CA LEU A 534 16.46 -13.27 -4.03
C LEU A 534 15.42 -12.52 -4.84
N ARG A 535 14.79 -11.48 -4.28
CA ARG A 535 13.81 -10.66 -4.99
C ARG A 535 14.42 -9.98 -6.22
N ASN A 536 15.66 -9.50 -6.13
CA ASN A 536 16.37 -8.91 -7.27
C ASN A 536 16.71 -9.96 -8.34
N LYS A 537 17.01 -11.20 -7.94
CA LYS A 537 17.40 -12.28 -8.84
C LYS A 537 16.20 -12.96 -9.52
N TYR A 538 15.09 -13.16 -8.81
CA TYR A 538 13.96 -13.96 -9.28
C TYR A 538 12.71 -13.10 -9.49
N LYS A 539 12.27 -12.98 -10.75
CA LYS A 539 11.07 -12.19 -11.13
C LYS A 539 9.78 -12.70 -10.45
N ALA A 540 9.74 -13.98 -10.08
CA ALA A 540 8.60 -14.58 -9.38
C ALA A 540 8.23 -13.85 -8.08
N PHE A 541 9.19 -13.28 -7.34
CA PHE A 541 8.91 -12.46 -6.15
C PHE A 541 8.04 -11.23 -6.44
N LYS A 542 8.15 -10.67 -7.65
CA LYS A 542 7.45 -9.46 -8.11
C LYS A 542 6.15 -9.77 -8.86
N SER A 543 5.92 -11.05 -9.21
CA SER A 543 4.75 -11.49 -9.97
C SER A 543 3.45 -11.22 -9.21
N THR A 544 2.40 -10.83 -9.95
CA THR A 544 1.03 -10.77 -9.44
C THR A 544 0.31 -12.12 -9.47
N GLU A 545 0.93 -13.13 -10.06
CA GLU A 545 0.45 -14.52 -9.95
C GLU A 545 0.64 -15.00 -8.52
N PHE A 546 -0.42 -15.50 -7.92
CA PHE A 546 -0.43 -16.03 -6.56
C PHE A 546 -1.42 -17.20 -6.51
N GLU A 547 -0.93 -18.39 -6.24
CA GLU A 547 -1.72 -19.62 -6.24
C GLU A 547 -1.50 -20.36 -4.91
N TRP A 548 -2.55 -20.58 -4.14
CA TRP A 548 -2.49 -21.42 -2.96
C TRP A 548 -2.48 -22.89 -3.38
N LEU A 549 -1.46 -23.63 -2.95
CA LEU A 549 -1.34 -25.06 -3.21
C LEU A 549 -1.92 -25.90 -2.08
N ASP A 550 -1.72 -25.45 -0.84
CA ASP A 550 -2.27 -26.09 0.35
C ASP A 550 -2.22 -25.16 1.57
N VAL A 551 -3.19 -25.30 2.46
CA VAL A 551 -3.22 -24.62 3.76
C VAL A 551 -3.80 -25.58 4.80
N ASN A 552 -3.25 -25.59 6.02
CA ASN A 552 -3.72 -26.47 7.07
C ASN A 552 -3.78 -25.76 8.42
N ASP A 553 -4.96 -25.73 9.01
CA ASP A 553 -5.23 -25.02 10.26
C ASP A 553 -4.69 -25.75 11.49
N GLU A 554 -4.74 -27.09 11.51
CA GLU A 554 -4.27 -27.89 12.66
C GLU A 554 -2.73 -27.97 12.72
N LEU A 555 -2.09 -28.03 11.55
CA LEU A 555 -0.64 -28.10 11.43
C LEU A 555 0.01 -26.73 11.28
N GLU A 556 -0.79 -25.65 11.13
CA GLU A 556 -0.40 -24.25 11.06
C GLU A 556 0.63 -23.95 9.94
N TYR A 557 0.40 -24.48 8.73
CA TYR A 557 1.26 -24.21 7.59
C TYR A 557 0.48 -23.66 6.39
N ILE A 558 1.23 -23.01 5.51
CA ILE A 558 0.77 -22.53 4.20
C ILE A 558 1.76 -22.92 3.12
N ILE A 559 1.23 -23.28 1.95
CA ILE A 559 2.00 -23.54 0.72
C ILE A 559 1.37 -22.75 -0.41
N TYR A 560 2.17 -21.88 -1.04
CA TYR A 560 1.72 -21.11 -2.18
C TYR A 560 2.79 -21.04 -3.27
N LYS A 561 2.34 -20.79 -4.48
CA LYS A 561 3.18 -20.69 -5.68
C LYS A 561 3.09 -19.30 -6.28
N LYS A 562 4.21 -18.82 -6.78
CA LYS A 562 4.34 -17.60 -7.56
C LYS A 562 5.18 -17.88 -8.79
N SER A 563 4.56 -17.91 -9.96
CA SER A 563 5.22 -18.30 -11.22
C SER A 563 5.95 -19.65 -11.09
N ASP A 564 7.28 -19.65 -11.10
CA ASP A 564 8.13 -20.85 -11.01
C ASP A 564 8.67 -21.15 -9.59
N LEU A 565 8.30 -20.34 -8.60
CA LEU A 565 8.71 -20.53 -7.21
C LEU A 565 7.56 -21.04 -6.33
N ILE A 566 7.90 -21.93 -5.39
CA ILE A 566 6.98 -22.46 -4.39
C ILE A 566 7.51 -22.10 -3.01
N PHE A 567 6.62 -21.57 -2.18
CA PHE A 567 6.90 -21.16 -0.81
C PHE A 567 6.16 -22.09 0.14
N ILE A 568 6.89 -22.68 1.08
CA ILE A 568 6.35 -23.51 2.16
C ILE A 568 6.70 -22.81 3.47
N ILE A 569 5.70 -22.50 4.29
CA ILE A 569 5.90 -21.80 5.56
C ILE A 569 5.21 -22.58 6.68
N ASN A 570 5.98 -22.95 7.70
CA ASN A 570 5.48 -23.51 8.96
C ASN A 570 5.42 -22.41 10.01
N ASN A 571 4.21 -21.96 10.36
CA ASN A 571 3.98 -20.95 11.40
C ASN A 571 3.87 -21.56 12.81
N SER A 572 3.93 -22.90 12.93
CA SER A 572 3.82 -23.57 14.21
C SER A 572 5.10 -23.47 15.05
N GLU A 573 4.94 -23.41 16.36
CA GLU A 573 6.03 -23.56 17.34
C GLU A 573 6.55 -24.99 17.49
N LEU A 574 5.94 -25.92 16.77
CA LEU A 574 6.29 -27.33 16.74
C LEU A 574 6.87 -27.75 15.39
N THR A 575 7.71 -28.77 15.41
CA THR A 575 8.06 -29.50 14.18
C THR A 575 6.82 -30.25 13.69
N ARG A 576 6.48 -30.05 12.40
CA ARG A 576 5.31 -30.64 11.76
C ARG A 576 5.71 -31.62 10.68
N LYS A 577 5.04 -32.75 10.60
CA LYS A 577 5.15 -33.67 9.48
C LYS A 577 3.92 -33.50 8.61
N ILE A 578 4.12 -33.07 7.37
CA ILE A 578 3.04 -32.78 6.44
C ILE A 578 3.07 -33.74 5.25
N GLU A 579 1.91 -34.04 4.68
CA GLU A 579 1.81 -34.67 3.37
C GLU A 579 1.88 -33.56 2.32
N LEU A 580 2.80 -33.70 1.37
CA LEU A 580 2.98 -32.70 0.30
C LEU A 580 1.87 -32.77 -0.74
N PRO A 581 1.45 -31.65 -1.36
CA PRO A 581 0.63 -31.66 -2.56
C PRO A 581 1.20 -32.60 -3.61
N ILE A 582 0.33 -33.33 -4.32
CA ILE A 582 0.72 -34.38 -5.31
C ILE A 582 1.76 -33.83 -6.31
N MET A 583 1.62 -32.60 -6.74
CA MET A 583 2.54 -31.96 -7.70
C MET A 583 3.98 -31.78 -7.17
N LEU A 584 4.18 -31.84 -5.85
CA LEU A 584 5.50 -31.74 -5.20
C LEU A 584 6.08 -33.10 -4.85
N GLN A 585 5.27 -34.16 -4.82
CA GLN A 585 5.70 -35.50 -4.43
C GLN A 585 6.65 -36.09 -5.49
N ASN A 586 7.61 -36.90 -5.02
CA ASN A 586 8.59 -37.62 -5.85
C ASN A 586 9.35 -36.70 -6.84
N SER A 587 9.65 -35.50 -6.41
CA SER A 587 10.31 -34.46 -7.23
C SER A 587 11.51 -33.88 -6.50
N THR A 588 12.49 -33.44 -7.28
CA THR A 588 13.68 -32.75 -6.78
C THR A 588 13.51 -31.25 -6.97
N PHE A 589 13.85 -30.50 -5.94
CA PHE A 589 13.83 -29.02 -5.93
C PHE A 589 15.11 -28.48 -5.34
N THR A 590 15.48 -27.29 -5.75
CA THR A 590 16.51 -26.50 -5.06
C THR A 590 15.83 -25.52 -4.10
N ASN A 591 16.16 -25.56 -2.82
CA ASN A 591 15.83 -24.48 -1.90
C ASN A 591 16.77 -23.31 -2.21
N ILE A 592 16.26 -22.31 -2.93
CA ILE A 592 17.06 -21.17 -3.41
C ILE A 592 17.52 -20.23 -2.27
N TYR A 593 17.00 -20.41 -1.05
CA TYR A 593 17.42 -19.62 0.10
C TYR A 593 18.83 -19.97 0.57
N ASN A 594 19.18 -21.26 0.56
CA ASN A 594 20.47 -21.80 1.01
C ASN A 594 21.21 -22.62 -0.06
N ASN A 595 20.64 -22.74 -1.28
CA ASN A 595 21.11 -23.56 -2.42
C ASN A 595 21.18 -25.06 -2.11
N GLU A 596 20.32 -25.56 -1.23
CA GLU A 596 20.23 -26.97 -0.88
C GLU A 596 19.36 -27.71 -1.90
N GLU A 597 19.82 -28.86 -2.39
CA GLU A 597 19.01 -29.77 -3.19
C GLU A 597 18.17 -30.69 -2.30
N LEU A 598 16.85 -30.69 -2.53
CA LEU A 598 15.88 -31.42 -1.74
C LEU A 598 15.15 -32.44 -2.62
N ASN A 599 15.21 -33.70 -2.22
CA ASN A 599 14.48 -34.80 -2.84
C ASN A 599 13.22 -35.11 -2.03
N PHE A 600 12.09 -34.59 -2.47
CA PHE A 600 10.83 -34.79 -1.80
C PHE A 600 10.24 -36.18 -2.08
N LYS A 601 9.82 -36.84 -1.04
CA LYS A 601 8.94 -38.00 -1.08
C LYS A 601 7.49 -37.56 -0.94
N LYS A 602 6.64 -38.39 -0.37
CA LYS A 602 5.24 -38.07 -0.08
C LYS A 602 5.10 -37.09 1.10
N GLU A 603 6.01 -37.18 2.06
CA GLU A 603 5.97 -36.42 3.31
C GLU A 603 7.20 -35.53 3.45
N LEU A 604 7.02 -34.40 4.16
CA LEU A 604 8.06 -33.44 4.52
C LEU A 604 7.98 -33.13 6.02
N SER A 605 9.13 -33.14 6.70
CA SER A 605 9.23 -32.63 8.07
C SER A 605 9.63 -31.15 8.03
N LEU A 606 8.80 -30.30 8.61
CA LEU A 606 9.00 -28.86 8.74
C LEU A 606 9.40 -28.55 10.20
N ASN A 607 10.57 -27.98 10.40
CA ASN A 607 10.97 -27.51 11.73
C ASN A 607 10.06 -26.35 12.19
N LYS A 608 10.03 -26.09 13.51
CA LYS A 608 9.29 -24.95 14.05
C LYS A 608 9.74 -23.63 13.38
N TYR A 609 8.79 -22.77 13.04
CA TYR A 609 9.04 -21.47 12.44
C TYR A 609 10.02 -21.52 11.25
N SER A 610 9.83 -22.50 10.37
CA SER A 610 10.70 -22.73 9.22
C SER A 610 10.01 -22.50 7.88
N PHE A 611 10.80 -22.36 6.84
CA PHE A 611 10.30 -22.16 5.51
C PHE A 611 11.22 -22.77 4.45
N TYR A 612 10.67 -22.96 3.25
CA TYR A 612 11.42 -23.29 2.04
C TYR A 612 10.97 -22.38 0.90
N ILE A 613 11.92 -22.02 0.03
CA ILE A 613 11.69 -21.32 -1.24
C ILE A 613 12.22 -22.22 -2.34
N LEU A 614 11.32 -22.91 -3.00
CA LEU A 614 11.65 -24.02 -3.90
C LEU A 614 11.60 -23.57 -5.36
N LYS A 615 12.61 -24.00 -6.11
CA LYS A 615 12.66 -23.93 -7.56
C LYS A 615 12.93 -25.31 -8.13
N LYS A 616 12.20 -25.67 -9.21
CA LYS A 616 12.42 -26.92 -9.94
C LYS A 616 13.59 -26.80 -10.90
#